data_02bdc5ae801fea992d90f7a9b553f21e
#
_entry.id   02bdc5ae801fea992d90f7a9b553f21e
#
_cell.length_a   1.000
_cell.length_b   1.000
_cell.length_c   1.000
_cell.angle_alpha   90.00
_cell.angle_beta   90.00
_cell.angle_gamma   90.00
#
_symmetry.space_group_name_H-M   'P 1'
#
loop_
_entity.id
_entity.type
_entity.pdbx_description
1 polymer ?
#
loop_
_entity_poly.entity_id
_entity_poly.type
_entity_poly.pdbx_seq_one_letter_code
_entity_poly.pdbx_strand_id
1 'polypeptide(L)'
;MSTIKANAVTGATTNSDLTLTGDGTGVVKLGDGNLKFPDADGSANQIIESDGAGQLSFVAKPSSTIVQVVNVTSGAAQTSTATTWVFDDTTPQNTEGTEWQTLAITPTNSSNKLLIEVVLNSMFHNQATHKIGAALFQDSNADALSSGLRVGPTAQWGGSIVFSHYMTAGTTSSTTFKVRFGTATAGTHSINTDHNSARFNGTIGSTITITEIAV
;
A
#
# COMPACT_ATOMS: atom_id res chain seq x y z
N MET A 1 24.54 51.44 16.34
CA MET A 1 23.93 50.48 15.41
C MET A 1 24.32 50.90 14.01
N SER A 2 25.01 50.05 13.25
CA SER A 2 25.41 50.35 11.88
C SER A 2 24.33 49.84 10.93
N THR A 3 23.90 50.67 9.99
CA THR A 3 22.86 50.32 9.01
C THR A 3 23.41 50.47 7.60
N ILE A 4 23.35 49.43 6.79
CA ILE A 4 23.62 49.53 5.36
C ILE A 4 22.26 49.71 4.66
N LYS A 5 22.07 50.86 4.01
CA LYS A 5 20.91 51.11 3.14
C LYS A 5 21.35 50.93 1.69
N ALA A 6 20.96 49.83 1.07
CA ALA A 6 21.29 49.55 -0.34
C ALA A 6 20.09 48.91 -1.04
N ASN A 7 19.92 49.25 -2.33
CA ASN A 7 18.90 48.57 -3.17
C ASN A 7 19.33 47.17 -3.57
N ALA A 8 20.61 46.87 -3.51
CA ALA A 8 21.18 45.55 -3.73
C ALA A 8 22.49 45.40 -2.96
N VAL A 9 22.76 44.23 -2.45
CA VAL A 9 24.06 43.80 -1.92
C VAL A 9 24.50 42.61 -2.74
N THR A 10 25.60 42.72 -3.46
CA THR A 10 26.14 41.66 -4.33
C THR A 10 27.54 41.28 -3.90
N GLY A 11 27.96 40.05 -4.20
CA GLY A 11 29.35 39.63 -4.02
C GLY A 11 30.30 40.46 -4.86
N ALA A 12 31.54 40.63 -4.40
CA ALA A 12 32.53 41.52 -5.00
C ALA A 12 33.07 41.04 -6.35
N THR A 13 32.91 39.77 -6.68
CA THR A 13 33.36 39.14 -7.94
C THR A 13 32.33 38.18 -8.48
N THR A 14 32.42 37.84 -9.76
CA THR A 14 31.59 36.79 -10.37
C THR A 14 31.86 35.47 -9.66
N ASN A 15 30.80 34.81 -9.20
CA ASN A 15 30.83 33.56 -8.44
C ASN A 15 31.36 33.67 -6.98
N SER A 16 31.34 34.85 -6.37
CA SER A 16 31.59 34.98 -4.92
C SER A 16 30.29 34.96 -4.14
N ASP A 17 30.31 34.23 -3.05
CA ASP A 17 29.17 34.14 -2.14
C ASP A 17 29.03 35.45 -1.36
N LEU A 18 27.80 35.86 -1.08
CA LEU A 18 27.53 36.91 -0.10
C LEU A 18 27.42 36.27 1.28
N THR A 19 28.42 36.45 2.08
CA THR A 19 28.42 35.98 3.47
C THR A 19 27.86 37.04 4.37
N LEU A 20 26.76 36.76 5.08
CA LEU A 20 26.20 37.57 6.13
C LEU A 20 26.43 36.85 7.46
N THR A 21 27.33 37.37 8.27
CA THR A 21 27.62 36.80 9.60
C THR A 21 27.17 37.75 10.68
N GLY A 22 26.48 37.20 11.72
CA GLY A 22 26.21 37.94 12.93
C GLY A 22 27.46 38.00 13.82
N ASP A 23 27.62 39.07 14.58
CA ASP A 23 28.63 39.17 15.60
C ASP A 23 28.14 38.49 16.90
N GLY A 24 28.83 37.46 17.32
CA GLY A 24 28.45 36.67 18.50
C GLY A 24 27.17 35.86 18.31
N THR A 25 26.16 36.10 19.12
CA THR A 25 24.85 35.40 19.07
C THR A 25 23.82 36.03 18.13
N GLY A 26 24.25 36.95 17.27
CA GLY A 26 23.41 37.62 16.30
C GLY A 26 22.92 36.64 15.23
N VAL A 27 21.70 36.86 14.73
CA VAL A 27 21.09 36.06 13.68
C VAL A 27 20.81 36.89 12.43
N VAL A 28 20.85 36.28 11.27
CA VAL A 28 20.43 36.92 10.03
C VAL A 28 18.90 36.92 9.99
N LYS A 29 18.32 38.11 9.92
CA LYS A 29 16.86 38.28 9.78
C LYS A 29 16.54 38.69 8.36
N LEU A 30 15.61 38.00 7.71
CA LEU A 30 15.11 38.36 6.40
C LEU A 30 13.68 38.94 6.51
N GLY A 31 13.48 40.07 5.83
CA GLY A 31 12.21 40.82 5.88
C GLY A 31 12.06 41.64 7.16
N ASP A 32 10.91 42.28 7.30
CA ASP A 32 10.53 43.09 8.48
C ASP A 32 9.95 42.23 9.60
N GLY A 33 9.82 40.94 9.32
CA GLY A 33 9.15 40.02 10.23
C GLY A 33 10.10 39.24 11.11
N ASN A 34 10.53 38.49 11.40
CA ASN A 34 11.17 37.67 12.40
C ASN A 34 11.69 36.31 11.85
N LEU A 35 11.80 36.17 10.52
CA LEU A 35 12.31 34.90 9.99
C LEU A 35 13.79 34.75 10.37
N LYS A 36 14.09 33.83 11.26
CA LYS A 36 15.42 33.51 11.75
C LYS A 36 15.87 32.19 11.17
N PHE A 37 16.94 32.18 10.41
CA PHE A 37 17.59 30.96 9.96
C PHE A 37 18.37 30.30 11.10
N PRO A 38 18.54 28.95 11.05
CA PRO A 38 19.46 28.29 11.98
C PRO A 38 20.87 28.87 11.87
N ASP A 39 21.57 28.99 12.99
CA ASP A 39 22.92 29.45 13.07
C ASP A 39 23.99 28.39 12.77
N ALA A 40 23.56 27.16 12.60
CA ALA A 40 24.40 26.02 12.22
C ALA A 40 23.86 25.35 10.95
N ASP A 41 24.76 24.73 10.23
CA ASP A 41 24.40 23.89 9.11
C ASP A 41 23.62 22.63 9.56
N GLY A 42 22.69 22.17 8.76
CA GLY A 42 21.91 20.94 9.02
C GLY A 42 22.71 19.70 8.66
N SER A 43 22.19 18.54 9.11
CA SER A 43 22.71 17.25 8.70
C SER A 43 21.96 16.73 7.47
N ALA A 44 22.53 15.73 6.80
CA ALA A 44 21.86 15.08 5.68
C ALA A 44 20.46 14.56 6.09
N ASN A 45 19.50 14.65 5.17
CA ASN A 45 18.11 14.26 5.38
C ASN A 45 17.32 15.09 6.40
N GLN A 46 17.74 16.31 6.69
CA GLN A 46 16.94 17.27 7.42
C GLN A 46 16.20 18.22 6.46
N ILE A 47 15.10 18.76 6.92
CA ILE A 47 14.35 19.85 6.28
C ILE A 47 14.34 21.05 7.19
N ILE A 48 14.14 22.25 6.62
CA ILE A 48 13.91 23.45 7.40
C ILE A 48 12.42 23.56 7.71
N GLU A 49 12.08 23.66 8.97
CA GLU A 49 10.71 23.81 9.46
C GLU A 49 10.58 25.14 10.23
N SER A 50 9.40 25.77 10.13
CA SER A 50 9.06 26.98 10.87
C SER A 50 8.21 26.62 12.10
N ASP A 51 8.53 27.25 13.25
CA ASP A 51 7.73 27.12 14.47
C ASP A 51 6.45 27.97 14.46
N GLY A 52 6.16 28.68 13.35
CA GLY A 52 5.04 29.60 13.24
C GLY A 52 5.27 30.95 13.95
N ALA A 53 6.34 31.10 14.70
CA ALA A 53 6.71 32.34 15.40
C ALA A 53 7.95 33.04 14.78
N GLY A 54 8.37 32.56 13.60
CA GLY A 54 9.47 33.14 12.83
C GLY A 54 10.84 32.47 13.04
N GLN A 55 10.94 31.44 13.85
CA GLN A 55 12.16 30.64 13.96
C GLN A 55 12.11 29.49 12.94
N LEU A 56 13.22 29.34 12.20
CA LEU A 56 13.48 28.17 11.38
C LEU A 56 14.45 27.24 12.09
N SER A 57 14.21 25.95 11.98
CA SER A 57 15.09 24.91 12.54
C SER A 57 15.25 23.75 11.56
N PHE A 58 16.38 23.04 11.63
CA PHE A 58 16.58 21.80 10.94
C PHE A 58 15.92 20.67 11.73
N VAL A 59 14.95 20.00 11.12
CA VAL A 59 14.29 18.84 11.69
C VAL A 59 14.51 17.62 10.80
N ALA A 60 14.47 16.43 11.39
CA ALA A 60 14.52 15.22 10.59
C ALA A 60 13.38 15.23 9.58
N LYS A 61 13.69 14.96 8.32
CA LYS A 61 12.63 14.77 7.31
C LYS A 61 11.68 13.67 7.82
N PRO A 62 10.38 13.92 7.87
CA PRO A 62 9.44 12.87 8.24
C PRO A 62 9.68 11.65 7.35
N SER A 63 9.91 10.49 7.95
CA SER A 63 9.94 9.24 7.18
C SER A 63 8.56 9.03 6.58
N SER A 64 8.49 8.66 5.30
CA SER A 64 7.23 8.27 4.72
C SER A 64 6.69 7.08 5.49
N THR A 65 5.47 7.18 6.02
CA THR A 65 4.82 6.04 6.67
C THR A 65 4.57 4.91 5.65
N ILE A 66 4.25 5.27 4.40
CA ILE A 66 4.16 4.32 3.28
C ILE A 66 5.53 4.24 2.62
N VAL A 67 6.14 3.06 2.67
CA VAL A 67 7.47 2.78 2.10
C VAL A 67 7.36 2.39 0.64
N GLN A 68 6.48 1.46 0.34
CA GLN A 68 6.17 1.02 -1.02
C GLN A 68 4.74 0.47 -1.13
N VAL A 69 4.24 0.48 -2.34
CA VAL A 69 2.96 -0.16 -2.69
C VAL A 69 3.20 -1.01 -3.93
N VAL A 70 2.82 -2.27 -3.86
CA VAL A 70 2.77 -3.16 -5.03
C VAL A 70 1.32 -3.58 -5.27
N ASN A 71 0.96 -3.72 -6.53
CA ASN A 71 -0.40 -4.05 -6.93
C ASN A 71 -0.40 -4.99 -8.14
N VAL A 72 -1.34 -5.90 -8.15
CA VAL A 72 -1.73 -6.62 -9.35
C VAL A 72 -3.24 -6.52 -9.53
N THR A 73 -3.65 -6.15 -10.73
CA THR A 73 -5.05 -6.09 -11.14
C THR A 73 -5.25 -7.01 -12.34
N SER A 74 -6.27 -7.83 -12.29
CA SER A 74 -6.66 -8.68 -13.43
C SER A 74 -8.15 -8.54 -13.70
N GLY A 75 -8.50 -8.19 -14.92
CA GLY A 75 -9.87 -8.24 -15.44
C GLY A 75 -10.14 -9.50 -16.26
N ALA A 76 -9.19 -10.42 -16.33
CA ALA A 76 -9.37 -11.68 -17.03
C ALA A 76 -10.45 -12.53 -16.35
N ALA A 77 -11.41 -12.98 -17.14
CA ALA A 77 -12.42 -13.92 -16.68
C ALA A 77 -11.75 -15.28 -16.39
N GLN A 78 -11.94 -15.79 -15.19
CA GLN A 78 -11.48 -17.13 -14.83
C GLN A 78 -12.64 -17.96 -14.31
N THR A 79 -12.74 -19.19 -14.76
CA THR A 79 -13.75 -20.16 -14.33
C THR A 79 -13.09 -21.38 -13.71
N SER A 80 -13.79 -22.04 -12.81
CA SER A 80 -13.37 -23.30 -12.20
C SER A 80 -14.58 -24.17 -11.91
N THR A 81 -14.36 -25.49 -11.90
CA THR A 81 -15.33 -26.51 -11.46
C THR A 81 -14.85 -27.28 -10.23
N ALA A 82 -13.73 -26.86 -9.64
CA ALA A 82 -13.16 -27.50 -8.46
C ALA A 82 -14.08 -27.35 -7.24
N THR A 83 -14.34 -28.44 -6.54
CA THR A 83 -15.20 -28.51 -5.35
C THR A 83 -14.40 -28.82 -4.09
N THR A 84 -13.14 -28.45 -4.07
CA THR A 84 -12.20 -28.77 -2.98
C THR A 84 -12.27 -27.80 -1.81
N TRP A 85 -13.10 -26.77 -1.87
CA TRP A 85 -13.25 -25.82 -0.79
C TRP A 85 -14.11 -26.42 0.33
N VAL A 86 -13.60 -26.37 1.56
CA VAL A 86 -14.31 -26.87 2.74
C VAL A 86 -14.94 -25.70 3.49
N PHE A 87 -16.23 -25.80 3.81
CA PHE A 87 -16.97 -24.79 4.59
C PHE A 87 -17.29 -25.32 5.97
N ASP A 88 -16.26 -25.49 6.78
CA ASP A 88 -16.37 -25.89 8.18
C ASP A 88 -15.74 -24.81 9.09
N ASP A 89 -15.44 -25.14 10.35
CA ASP A 89 -14.82 -24.27 11.33
C ASP A 89 -13.29 -24.49 11.40
N THR A 90 -12.66 -24.84 10.28
CA THR A 90 -11.20 -24.96 10.17
C THR A 90 -10.61 -23.85 9.30
N THR A 91 -9.32 -23.58 9.48
CA THR A 91 -8.61 -22.61 8.64
C THR A 91 -8.49 -23.16 7.21
N PRO A 92 -8.90 -22.39 6.18
CA PRO A 92 -8.73 -22.82 4.80
C PRO A 92 -7.28 -23.18 4.47
N GLN A 93 -7.10 -24.26 3.71
CA GLN A 93 -5.78 -24.79 3.36
C GLN A 93 -5.38 -24.41 1.94
N ASN A 94 -4.07 -24.29 1.69
CA ASN A 94 -3.55 -23.91 0.37
C ASN A 94 -3.80 -24.97 -0.74
N THR A 95 -4.36 -26.12 -0.37
CA THR A 95 -4.83 -27.16 -1.30
C THR A 95 -6.29 -26.98 -1.72
N GLU A 96 -7.01 -26.09 -1.06
CA GLU A 96 -8.40 -25.81 -1.35
C GLU A 96 -8.59 -24.78 -2.46
N GLY A 97 -9.65 -24.96 -3.24
CA GLY A 97 -10.02 -24.05 -4.33
C GLY A 97 -8.99 -23.96 -5.45
N THR A 98 -9.19 -22.95 -6.27
CA THR A 98 -8.36 -22.66 -7.44
C THR A 98 -7.55 -21.38 -7.18
N GLU A 99 -6.27 -21.40 -7.50
CA GLU A 99 -5.46 -20.18 -7.44
C GLU A 99 -5.91 -19.19 -8.51
N TRP A 100 -6.15 -17.95 -8.05
CA TRP A 100 -6.52 -16.87 -8.95
C TRP A 100 -5.32 -16.02 -9.33
N GLN A 101 -4.58 -15.52 -8.35
CA GLN A 101 -3.49 -14.56 -8.60
C GLN A 101 -2.47 -14.59 -7.48
N THR A 102 -1.24 -14.20 -7.84
CA THR A 102 -0.12 -14.04 -6.90
C THR A 102 0.46 -12.64 -7.02
N LEU A 103 1.03 -12.14 -5.92
CA LEU A 103 1.77 -10.89 -5.86
C LEU A 103 2.94 -11.02 -4.90
N ALA A 104 4.14 -10.71 -5.36
CA ALA A 104 5.34 -10.71 -4.53
C ALA A 104 5.69 -9.29 -4.08
N ILE A 105 6.27 -9.19 -2.89
CA ILE A 105 6.87 -7.99 -2.34
C ILE A 105 8.22 -8.34 -1.71
N THR A 106 9.19 -7.44 -1.80
CA THR A 106 10.45 -7.52 -1.06
C THR A 106 10.46 -6.40 -0.03
N PRO A 107 10.13 -6.68 1.24
CA PRO A 107 10.08 -5.64 2.25
C PRO A 107 11.44 -5.00 2.49
N THR A 108 11.45 -3.70 2.76
CA THR A 108 12.68 -2.94 3.01
C THR A 108 13.20 -3.11 4.43
N ASN A 109 12.30 -3.47 5.37
CA ASN A 109 12.64 -3.74 6.76
C ASN A 109 11.73 -4.84 7.31
N SER A 110 12.31 -5.83 8.00
CA SER A 110 11.56 -6.95 8.58
C SER A 110 10.60 -6.53 9.70
N SER A 111 10.81 -5.38 10.33
CA SER A 111 9.91 -4.83 11.36
C SER A 111 8.72 -4.08 10.78
N ASN A 112 8.78 -3.65 9.52
CA ASN A 112 7.69 -2.95 8.86
C ASN A 112 6.40 -3.77 8.86
N LYS A 113 5.29 -3.10 8.66
CA LYS A 113 3.98 -3.74 8.53
C LYS A 113 3.59 -3.85 7.06
N LEU A 114 2.91 -4.94 6.75
CA LEU A 114 2.28 -5.16 5.46
C LEU A 114 0.77 -5.13 5.65
N LEU A 115 0.10 -4.23 4.93
CA LEU A 115 -1.34 -4.26 4.74
C LEU A 115 -1.62 -4.88 3.38
N ILE A 116 -2.25 -6.04 3.39
CA ILE A 116 -2.63 -6.77 2.18
C ILE A 116 -4.14 -6.64 2.00
N GLU A 117 -4.56 -6.06 0.91
CA GLU A 117 -5.97 -5.85 0.56
C GLU A 117 -6.32 -6.67 -0.67
N VAL A 118 -7.40 -7.42 -0.58
CA VAL A 118 -7.91 -8.29 -1.65
C VAL A 118 -9.32 -7.88 -2.01
N VAL A 119 -9.53 -7.59 -3.28
CA VAL A 119 -10.86 -7.29 -3.84
C VAL A 119 -11.11 -8.26 -4.98
N LEU A 120 -12.08 -9.13 -4.81
CA LEU A 120 -12.50 -10.10 -5.83
C LEU A 120 -13.87 -9.68 -6.34
N ASN A 121 -13.89 -9.19 -7.56
CA ASN A 121 -15.10 -8.63 -8.16
C ASN A 121 -15.83 -9.66 -9.01
N SER A 122 -17.15 -9.52 -9.01
CA SER A 122 -18.03 -10.29 -9.89
C SER A 122 -17.75 -11.79 -9.81
N MET A 123 -17.76 -12.30 -8.59
CA MET A 123 -17.71 -13.73 -8.30
C MET A 123 -19.09 -14.32 -8.50
N PHE A 124 -19.15 -15.45 -9.18
CA PHE A 124 -20.38 -16.02 -9.71
C PHE A 124 -20.40 -17.54 -9.57
N HIS A 125 -21.59 -18.12 -9.42
CA HIS A 125 -21.80 -19.56 -9.44
C HIS A 125 -23.10 -19.89 -10.16
N ASN A 126 -23.11 -20.94 -10.98
CA ASN A 126 -24.24 -21.30 -11.82
C ASN A 126 -25.32 -22.12 -11.11
N GLN A 127 -25.13 -22.54 -9.87
CA GLN A 127 -26.10 -23.31 -9.08
C GLN A 127 -26.77 -22.44 -8.02
N ALA A 128 -27.98 -22.84 -7.62
CA ALA A 128 -28.68 -22.24 -6.47
C ALA A 128 -28.07 -22.67 -5.13
N THR A 129 -28.27 -21.86 -4.08
CA THR A 129 -27.87 -22.16 -2.71
C THR A 129 -26.39 -22.55 -2.60
N HIS A 130 -25.54 -21.71 -3.17
CA HIS A 130 -24.09 -21.92 -3.19
C HIS A 130 -23.37 -21.02 -2.20
N LYS A 131 -22.15 -21.45 -1.83
CA LYS A 131 -21.18 -20.63 -1.13
C LYS A 131 -19.93 -20.52 -1.99
N ILE A 132 -19.32 -19.35 -2.02
CA ILE A 132 -17.99 -19.14 -2.60
C ILE A 132 -17.10 -18.61 -1.49
N GLY A 133 -15.98 -19.26 -1.25
CA GLY A 133 -14.93 -18.82 -0.36
C GLY A 133 -13.75 -18.27 -1.12
N ALA A 134 -13.00 -17.39 -0.48
CA ALA A 134 -11.69 -16.96 -0.95
C ALA A 134 -10.74 -16.77 0.24
N ALA A 135 -9.46 -17.05 0.05
CA ALA A 135 -8.47 -16.90 1.09
C ALA A 135 -7.11 -16.46 0.55
N LEU A 136 -6.35 -15.80 1.44
CA LEU A 136 -5.01 -15.31 1.22
C LEU A 136 -4.00 -16.24 1.89
N PHE A 137 -2.97 -16.61 1.15
CA PHE A 137 -1.87 -17.44 1.62
C PHE A 137 -0.54 -16.74 1.39
N GLN A 138 0.47 -17.10 2.18
CA GLN A 138 1.84 -16.60 2.03
C GLN A 138 2.79 -17.76 1.71
N ASP A 139 3.56 -17.63 0.66
CA ASP A 139 4.59 -18.57 0.22
C ASP A 139 4.05 -20.01 0.11
N SER A 140 4.63 -20.94 0.84
CA SER A 140 4.22 -22.36 0.92
C SER A 140 3.42 -22.69 2.18
N ASN A 141 3.03 -21.70 2.99
CA ASN A 141 2.28 -21.96 4.21
C ASN A 141 0.95 -22.65 3.86
N ALA A 142 0.61 -23.66 4.66
CA ALA A 142 -0.60 -24.43 4.44
C ALA A 142 -1.84 -23.61 4.81
N ASP A 143 -1.78 -22.90 5.94
CA ASP A 143 -2.89 -22.17 6.53
C ASP A 143 -3.10 -20.80 5.89
N ALA A 144 -4.35 -20.42 5.68
CA ALA A 144 -4.70 -19.09 5.21
C ALA A 144 -4.42 -18.03 6.27
N LEU A 145 -3.98 -16.84 5.82
CA LEU A 145 -3.80 -15.65 6.66
C LEU A 145 -5.12 -14.91 6.91
N SER A 146 -6.00 -14.91 5.92
CA SER A 146 -7.31 -14.24 5.96
C SER A 146 -8.21 -14.87 4.93
N SER A 147 -9.52 -14.79 5.16
CA SER A 147 -10.50 -15.35 4.23
C SER A 147 -11.78 -14.52 4.18
N GLY A 148 -12.54 -14.73 3.12
CA GLY A 148 -13.87 -14.16 2.92
C GLY A 148 -14.84 -15.19 2.38
N LEU A 149 -16.11 -15.01 2.70
CA LEU A 149 -17.20 -15.90 2.30
C LEU A 149 -18.32 -15.09 1.68
N ARG A 150 -18.89 -15.64 0.64
CA ARG A 150 -20.14 -15.17 0.05
C ARG A 150 -21.14 -16.30 -0.10
N VAL A 151 -22.39 -16.01 0.23
CA VAL A 151 -23.53 -16.95 0.09
C VAL A 151 -24.48 -16.40 -0.96
N GLY A 152 -24.84 -17.24 -1.93
CA GLY A 152 -25.83 -16.94 -2.96
C GLY A 152 -27.08 -17.79 -2.78
N PRO A 153 -28.27 -17.16 -2.58
CA PRO A 153 -29.51 -17.91 -2.34
C PRO A 153 -30.10 -18.54 -3.62
N THR A 154 -29.75 -17.97 -4.78
CA THR A 154 -30.29 -18.42 -6.08
C THR A 154 -29.16 -18.71 -7.06
N ALA A 155 -29.46 -19.49 -8.09
CA ALA A 155 -28.54 -19.67 -9.22
C ALA A 155 -28.21 -18.29 -9.83
N GLN A 156 -27.00 -18.18 -10.33
CA GLN A 156 -26.54 -16.97 -11.03
C GLN A 156 -26.47 -15.70 -10.16
N TRP A 157 -26.35 -15.85 -8.86
CA TRP A 157 -26.14 -14.73 -7.95
C TRP A 157 -24.67 -14.32 -7.92
N GLY A 158 -24.39 -13.14 -8.44
CA GLY A 158 -23.05 -12.54 -8.49
C GLY A 158 -22.78 -11.55 -7.34
N GLY A 159 -21.52 -11.25 -7.04
CA GLY A 159 -21.09 -10.23 -6.07
C GLY A 159 -19.60 -10.30 -5.79
N SER A 160 -19.13 -9.43 -4.91
CA SER A 160 -17.71 -9.32 -4.58
C SER A 160 -17.40 -9.95 -3.22
N ILE A 161 -16.15 -10.39 -3.05
CA ILE A 161 -15.55 -10.74 -1.76
C ILE A 161 -14.39 -9.77 -1.54
N VAL A 162 -14.38 -9.10 -0.39
CA VAL A 162 -13.34 -8.15 -0.01
C VAL A 162 -12.86 -8.52 1.39
N PHE A 163 -11.56 -8.61 1.55
CA PHE A 163 -10.94 -8.83 2.86
C PHE A 163 -9.52 -8.29 2.87
N SER A 164 -8.97 -8.12 4.06
CA SER A 164 -7.61 -7.65 4.24
C SER A 164 -6.89 -8.45 5.31
N HIS A 165 -5.56 -8.33 5.32
CA HIS A 165 -4.69 -8.86 6.36
C HIS A 165 -3.61 -7.85 6.70
N TYR A 166 -3.31 -7.68 7.98
CA TYR A 166 -2.28 -6.80 8.49
C TYR A 166 -1.29 -7.59 9.32
N MET A 167 -0.02 -7.54 8.94
CA MET A 167 1.01 -8.36 9.58
C MET A 167 2.36 -7.63 9.65
N THR A 168 3.28 -8.16 10.42
CA THR A 168 4.69 -7.78 10.36
C THR A 168 5.33 -8.46 9.14
N ALA A 169 6.19 -7.74 8.41
CA ALA A 169 6.87 -8.28 7.24
C ALA A 169 7.71 -9.53 7.56
N GLY A 170 8.42 -9.52 8.69
CA GLY A 170 9.18 -10.68 9.19
C GLY A 170 10.43 -11.03 8.38
N THR A 171 10.59 -10.45 7.19
CA THR A 171 11.71 -10.72 6.27
C THR A 171 12.03 -9.48 5.44
N THR A 172 13.24 -9.43 4.92
CA THR A 172 13.66 -8.53 3.85
C THR A 172 13.93 -9.27 2.53
N SER A 173 13.65 -10.56 2.49
CA SER A 173 13.64 -11.35 1.26
C SER A 173 12.29 -11.26 0.57
N SER A 174 12.25 -11.58 -0.72
CA SER A 174 10.99 -11.64 -1.46
C SER A 174 10.04 -12.67 -0.83
N THR A 175 8.80 -12.27 -0.57
CA THR A 175 7.70 -13.12 -0.11
C THR A 175 6.52 -12.97 -1.06
N THR A 176 5.79 -14.05 -1.30
CA THR A 176 4.72 -14.11 -2.29
C THR A 176 3.39 -14.37 -1.61
N PHE A 177 2.44 -13.51 -1.87
CA PHE A 177 1.06 -13.67 -1.45
C PHE A 177 0.23 -14.22 -2.62
N LYS A 178 -0.64 -15.17 -2.33
CA LYS A 178 -1.52 -15.79 -3.33
C LYS A 178 -2.95 -15.83 -2.84
N VAL A 179 -3.88 -15.62 -3.75
CA VAL A 179 -5.30 -15.71 -3.47
C VAL A 179 -5.87 -16.92 -4.19
N ARG A 180 -6.63 -17.72 -3.44
CA ARG A 180 -7.39 -18.85 -3.97
C ARG A 180 -8.87 -18.59 -3.71
N PHE A 181 -9.72 -19.14 -4.58
CA PHE A 181 -11.16 -19.10 -4.43
C PHE A 181 -11.78 -20.44 -4.80
N GLY A 182 -12.94 -20.74 -4.25
CA GLY A 182 -13.56 -22.03 -4.49
C GLY A 182 -14.92 -22.20 -3.86
N THR A 183 -15.46 -23.39 -4.09
CA THR A 183 -16.77 -23.82 -3.61
C THR A 183 -16.75 -25.30 -3.25
N ALA A 184 -17.69 -25.74 -2.41
CA ALA A 184 -18.01 -27.16 -2.20
C ALA A 184 -19.18 -27.63 -3.07
N THR A 185 -19.86 -26.71 -3.75
CA THR A 185 -21.04 -27.02 -4.57
C THR A 185 -20.62 -27.35 -6.00
N ALA A 186 -21.07 -28.49 -6.52
CA ALA A 186 -20.81 -28.85 -7.91
C ALA A 186 -21.38 -27.79 -8.87
N GLY A 187 -20.64 -27.50 -9.92
CA GLY A 187 -21.00 -26.49 -10.92
C GLY A 187 -19.83 -25.62 -11.30
N THR A 188 -20.10 -24.60 -12.10
CA THR A 188 -19.07 -23.63 -12.51
C THR A 188 -19.14 -22.40 -11.63
N HIS A 189 -18.03 -22.04 -11.05
CA HIS A 189 -17.83 -20.76 -10.35
C HIS A 189 -16.75 -19.95 -11.05
N SER A 190 -16.82 -18.64 -10.92
CA SER A 190 -15.98 -17.74 -11.71
C SER A 190 -15.73 -16.43 -11.00
N ILE A 191 -14.74 -15.70 -11.51
CA ILE A 191 -14.35 -14.34 -11.08
C ILE A 191 -14.19 -13.44 -12.30
N ASN A 192 -14.46 -12.16 -12.16
CA ASN A 192 -14.44 -11.15 -13.22
C ASN A 192 -15.42 -11.47 -14.36
N THR A 193 -16.55 -12.08 -14.04
CA THR A 193 -17.52 -12.53 -15.04
C THR A 193 -18.94 -12.06 -14.69
N ASP A 194 -19.80 -12.14 -15.67
CA ASP A 194 -21.24 -12.19 -15.49
C ASP A 194 -21.73 -13.50 -16.13
N HIS A 195 -22.35 -14.37 -15.35
CA HIS A 195 -22.82 -15.68 -15.82
C HIS A 195 -21.72 -16.51 -16.55
N ASN A 196 -20.50 -16.52 -16.00
CA ASN A 196 -19.31 -17.15 -16.59
C ASN A 196 -18.83 -16.54 -17.93
N SER A 197 -19.32 -15.37 -18.27
CA SER A 197 -18.90 -14.64 -19.47
C SER A 197 -18.17 -13.35 -19.08
N ALA A 198 -17.09 -13.05 -19.79
CA ALA A 198 -16.42 -11.76 -19.66
C ALA A 198 -17.36 -10.62 -20.02
N ARG A 199 -17.27 -9.50 -19.29
CA ARG A 199 -18.02 -8.27 -19.55
C ARG A 199 -17.09 -7.06 -19.56
N PHE A 200 -17.57 -5.98 -20.16
CA PHE A 200 -16.91 -4.67 -20.16
C PHE A 200 -15.44 -4.72 -20.58
N ASN A 201 -15.09 -5.65 -21.48
CA ASN A 201 -13.73 -5.78 -22.04
C ASN A 201 -12.63 -5.85 -20.97
N GLY A 202 -12.87 -6.60 -19.88
CA GLY A 202 -11.88 -6.79 -18.82
C GLY A 202 -11.73 -5.62 -17.83
N THR A 203 -12.63 -4.63 -17.86
CA THR A 203 -12.62 -3.52 -16.88
C THR A 203 -13.24 -3.90 -15.53
N ILE A 204 -13.89 -5.07 -15.41
CA ILE A 204 -14.23 -5.68 -14.12
C ILE A 204 -12.93 -6.24 -13.55
N GLY A 205 -12.21 -5.44 -12.76
CA GLY A 205 -10.91 -5.84 -12.22
C GLY A 205 -11.01 -6.33 -10.78
N SER A 206 -10.38 -7.47 -10.50
CA SER A 206 -10.05 -7.91 -9.15
C SER A 206 -8.61 -7.59 -8.85
N THR A 207 -8.28 -7.31 -7.58
CA THR A 207 -6.95 -6.80 -7.21
C THR A 207 -6.40 -7.48 -5.97
N ILE A 208 -5.07 -7.55 -5.91
CA ILE A 208 -4.30 -7.67 -4.67
C ILE A 208 -3.42 -6.42 -4.58
N THR A 209 -3.49 -5.73 -3.46
CA THR A 209 -2.63 -4.58 -3.15
C THR A 209 -1.88 -4.86 -1.86
N ILE A 210 -0.57 -4.65 -1.85
CA ILE A 210 0.24 -4.75 -0.65
C ILE A 210 0.91 -3.41 -0.40
N THR A 211 0.64 -2.83 0.76
CA THR A 211 1.25 -1.58 1.23
C THR A 211 2.23 -1.90 2.35
N GLU A 212 3.51 -1.56 2.17
CA GLU A 212 4.51 -1.61 3.24
C GLU A 212 4.49 -0.29 4.02
N ILE A 213 4.35 -0.41 5.33
CA ILE A 213 4.21 0.70 6.27
C ILE A 213 5.40 0.66 7.23
N ALA A 214 6.16 1.75 7.31
CA ALA A 214 7.25 1.90 8.27
C ALA A 214 6.74 1.95 9.72
N VAL A 215 7.51 1.37 10.65
CA VAL A 215 7.27 1.42 12.10
C VAL A 215 8.51 1.91 12.83
#